data_2e2e38b794108e63db52c2e7826d37da
#
_entry.id   2e2e38b794108e63db52c2e7826d37da
#
_cell.length_a   1.000
_cell.length_b   1.000
_cell.length_c   1.000
_cell.angle_alpha   90.00
_cell.angle_beta   90.00
_cell.angle_gamma   90.00
#
_symmetry.space_group_name_H-M   'P 1'
#
loop_
_entity.id
_entity.type
_entity.pdbx_description
1 polymer ?
#
loop_
_entity_poly.entity_id
_entity_poly.type
_entity_poly.pdbx_seq_one_letter_code
_entity_poly.pdbx_strand_id
1 'polypeptide(L)'
;MRDVFNCKNFYLCVMNLSKYTRRASHEVRIGDFRIGGDNPVAVQSMTNTATADTAASVAQIKRIADAGAPIVRLTAQGRKEGENLENIMNTLRADGYRTALVADIHFVPEVATIAARYVDKVRINPGNYRTSNGELEALIEQCRERGVALRIGVNHGSLAKHIFDEWGDTPQGMVASAMEFLRVCQQQEFSQVVVSMKSSNTRVMVYAYRLLVESMEREGMTYPIHLGVTEAGNGIEGRIKSAVGIGALMADGIGDTIRVSLTEAPENEVPVAQVIVDYYTSREGEFPVANLSAYSPTEYRRRSNVQIPVVRDEITSEFHVIESVSANPTAELRAAILNMQTTDPVVVTRRYDDTLLEVLAVKAAADLGVLFIDGLADGLRIEAPQFTDEELREVELAILQAARVRFSHTEYIACPSCGRTLYDLEGTLAQIKEKTSHLKNLKIGVMGCIVNGPGEMADADYGYVGAAPGRITLYRGRELVERNIPQEEAIEHLIALIKGDGNWVDPEK
;
A
#
# COMPACT_ATOMS: atom_id res chain seq x y z
N MET A 1 23.19 -6.25 23.66
CA MET A 1 23.04 -7.28 22.61
C MET A 1 22.57 -8.66 23.11
N ARG A 2 22.84 -9.07 24.37
CA ARG A 2 22.41 -10.42 24.88
C ARG A 2 20.91 -10.54 25.18
N ASP A 3 20.20 -9.45 25.46
CA ASP A 3 18.77 -9.49 25.84
C ASP A 3 17.81 -9.56 24.63
N VAL A 4 18.27 -9.21 23.43
CA VAL A 4 17.46 -9.19 22.20
C VAL A 4 17.10 -10.61 21.75
N PHE A 5 17.97 -11.62 21.99
CA PHE A 5 17.72 -13.00 21.54
C PHE A 5 16.74 -13.80 22.42
N ASN A 6 16.34 -13.25 23.59
CA ASN A 6 15.42 -13.91 24.51
C ASN A 6 14.01 -13.30 24.52
N CYS A 7 13.72 -12.35 23.63
CA CYS A 7 12.45 -11.67 23.54
C CYS A 7 11.43 -12.58 22.84
N LYS A 8 10.28 -12.84 23.50
CA LYS A 8 9.19 -13.64 22.92
C LYS A 8 8.59 -13.03 21.66
N ASN A 9 8.73 -11.72 21.48
CA ASN A 9 8.32 -10.99 20.30
C ASN A 9 9.47 -10.08 19.87
N PHE A 10 10.30 -10.57 18.95
CA PHE A 10 11.52 -9.90 18.50
C PHE A 10 11.22 -8.51 17.88
N TYR A 11 10.11 -8.36 17.16
CA TYR A 11 9.69 -7.08 16.59
C TYR A 11 9.60 -5.97 17.66
N LEU A 12 8.98 -6.27 18.82
CA LEU A 12 8.82 -5.32 19.91
C LEU A 12 10.14 -4.96 20.61
N CYS A 13 11.18 -5.76 20.41
CA CYS A 13 12.51 -5.44 20.92
C CYS A 13 13.30 -4.53 19.99
N VAL A 14 12.94 -4.48 18.71
CA VAL A 14 13.62 -3.70 17.67
C VAL A 14 12.93 -2.37 17.44
N MET A 15 11.59 -2.34 17.52
CA MET A 15 10.79 -1.16 17.20
C MET A 15 10.40 -0.37 18.46
N ASN A 16 10.52 0.93 18.41
CA ASN A 16 10.11 1.79 19.51
C ASN A 16 8.66 2.28 19.31
N LEU A 17 7.71 1.64 20.01
CA LEU A 17 6.29 2.03 19.94
C LEU A 17 5.95 3.24 20.85
N SER A 18 6.87 3.63 21.73
CA SER A 18 6.65 4.72 22.70
C SER A 18 6.89 6.09 22.08
N LYS A 19 7.70 6.19 21.04
CA LYS A 19 8.00 7.43 20.32
C LYS A 19 8.23 7.17 18.85
N TYR A 20 8.03 8.20 18.04
CA TYR A 20 8.41 8.11 16.63
C TYR A 20 9.94 8.08 16.49
N THR A 21 10.47 6.99 15.98
CA THR A 21 11.88 6.83 15.66
C THR A 21 11.99 6.03 14.39
N ARG A 22 12.52 6.63 13.32
CA ARG A 22 12.67 5.90 12.06
C ARG A 22 13.65 4.75 12.21
N ARG A 23 13.28 3.57 11.70
CA ARG A 23 14.12 2.39 11.65
C ARG A 23 15.41 2.71 10.91
N ALA A 24 16.55 2.31 11.47
CA ALA A 24 17.84 2.44 10.81
C ALA A 24 17.87 1.56 9.54
N SER A 25 18.14 2.17 8.41
CA SER A 25 18.38 1.50 7.13
C SER A 25 19.69 2.01 6.52
N HIS A 26 20.32 1.25 5.64
CA HIS A 26 21.48 1.78 4.92
C HIS A 26 21.02 2.67 3.76
N GLU A 27 21.93 3.52 3.29
CA GLU A 27 21.65 4.40 2.16
C GLU A 27 21.67 3.63 0.83
N VAL A 28 20.67 3.88 -0.02
CA VAL A 28 20.59 3.40 -1.40
C VAL A 28 20.51 4.60 -2.35
N ARG A 29 21.37 4.60 -3.36
CA ARG A 29 21.40 5.62 -4.40
C ARG A 29 20.45 5.23 -5.55
N ILE A 30 19.66 6.19 -6.02
CA ILE A 30 18.76 6.04 -7.17
C ILE A 30 18.97 7.24 -8.09
N GLY A 31 19.86 7.13 -9.07
CA GLY A 31 20.31 8.25 -9.87
C GLY A 31 21.01 9.32 -9.01
N ASP A 32 20.49 10.54 -9.04
CA ASP A 32 20.96 11.64 -8.21
C ASP A 32 20.32 11.65 -6.81
N PHE A 33 19.31 10.81 -6.58
CA PHE A 33 18.57 10.70 -5.34
C PHE A 33 19.17 9.66 -4.40
N ARG A 34 18.93 9.84 -3.09
CA ARG A 34 19.31 8.89 -2.05
C ARG A 34 18.12 8.64 -1.12
N ILE A 35 17.95 7.41 -0.68
CA ILE A 35 16.93 6.98 0.28
C ILE A 35 17.58 6.13 1.36
N GLY A 36 16.88 5.95 2.48
CA GLY A 36 17.46 5.25 3.63
C GLY A 36 18.49 6.09 4.38
N GLY A 37 19.11 5.55 5.40
CA GLY A 37 19.99 6.31 6.29
C GLY A 37 19.26 7.52 6.89
N ASP A 38 19.94 8.66 6.91
CA ASP A 38 19.39 9.92 7.41
C ASP A 38 18.64 10.73 6.33
N ASN A 39 18.51 10.20 5.10
CA ASN A 39 17.80 10.90 4.03
C ASN A 39 16.31 10.99 4.34
N PRO A 40 15.61 12.07 3.91
CA PRO A 40 14.16 12.20 4.08
C PRO A 40 13.39 11.04 3.45
N VAL A 41 12.19 10.75 3.96
CA VAL A 41 11.28 9.81 3.31
C VAL A 41 10.86 10.36 1.95
N ALA A 42 11.14 9.61 0.87
CA ALA A 42 10.90 10.08 -0.49
C ALA A 42 9.50 9.67 -0.99
N VAL A 43 8.82 10.60 -1.67
CA VAL A 43 7.57 10.32 -2.38
C VAL A 43 7.88 9.78 -3.77
N GLN A 44 7.17 8.71 -4.16
CA GLN A 44 7.22 8.14 -5.49
C GLN A 44 5.81 8.09 -6.09
N SER A 45 5.68 8.36 -7.40
CA SER A 45 4.46 8.05 -8.16
C SER A 45 4.78 7.21 -9.40
N MET A 46 3.80 6.97 -10.26
CA MET A 46 3.93 6.06 -11.42
C MET A 46 3.09 6.56 -12.59
N THR A 47 3.65 6.51 -13.80
CA THR A 47 2.89 6.87 -15.02
C THR A 47 1.79 5.86 -15.33
N ASN A 48 0.72 6.34 -15.95
CA ASN A 48 -0.33 5.51 -16.56
C ASN A 48 -0.34 5.58 -18.09
N THR A 49 0.62 6.31 -18.69
CA THR A 49 0.83 6.33 -20.14
C THR A 49 1.51 5.05 -20.64
N ALA A 50 1.31 4.73 -21.92
CA ALA A 50 2.04 3.65 -22.57
C ALA A 50 3.53 4.01 -22.66
N THR A 51 4.41 3.21 -22.05
CA THR A 51 5.86 3.48 -22.05
C THR A 51 6.49 3.45 -23.46
N ALA A 52 5.83 2.84 -24.43
CA ALA A 52 6.23 2.89 -25.85
C ALA A 52 5.98 4.26 -26.51
N ASP A 53 5.17 5.13 -25.88
CA ASP A 53 4.93 6.51 -26.31
C ASP A 53 5.85 7.45 -25.49
N THR A 54 6.96 7.84 -26.10
CA THR A 54 7.97 8.71 -25.46
C THR A 54 7.36 10.07 -25.09
N ALA A 55 6.60 10.70 -26.00
CA ALA A 55 6.09 12.05 -25.79
C ALA A 55 5.08 12.10 -24.64
N ALA A 56 4.10 11.19 -24.64
CA ALA A 56 3.10 11.09 -23.57
C ALA A 56 3.75 10.75 -22.21
N SER A 57 4.72 9.81 -22.19
CA SER A 57 5.42 9.41 -20.97
C SER A 57 6.25 10.54 -20.40
N VAL A 58 7.03 11.25 -21.22
CA VAL A 58 7.83 12.42 -20.79
C VAL A 58 6.93 13.53 -20.24
N ALA A 59 5.84 13.86 -20.94
CA ALA A 59 4.90 14.89 -20.47
C ALA A 59 4.29 14.54 -19.11
N GLN A 60 3.93 13.28 -18.89
CA GLN A 60 3.37 12.84 -17.61
C GLN A 60 4.42 12.80 -16.50
N ILE A 61 5.63 12.31 -16.78
CA ILE A 61 6.73 12.32 -15.80
C ILE A 61 7.02 13.74 -15.32
N LYS A 62 7.02 14.74 -16.22
CA LYS A 62 7.21 16.14 -15.85
C LYS A 62 6.11 16.62 -14.90
N ARG A 63 4.84 16.37 -15.20
CA ARG A 63 3.72 16.75 -14.29
C ARG A 63 3.86 16.12 -12.91
N ILE A 64 4.23 14.84 -12.84
CA ILE A 64 4.47 14.13 -11.59
C ILE A 64 5.66 14.72 -10.83
N ALA A 65 6.76 15.04 -11.54
CA ALA A 65 7.94 15.67 -10.96
C ALA A 65 7.65 17.09 -10.45
N ASP A 66 6.92 17.88 -11.24
CA ASP A 66 6.52 19.24 -10.89
C ASP A 66 5.55 19.27 -9.68
N ALA A 67 4.76 18.18 -9.48
CA ALA A 67 3.96 17.98 -8.28
C ALA A 67 4.79 17.64 -7.03
N GLY A 68 6.11 17.36 -7.19
CA GLY A 68 7.05 17.14 -6.09
C GLY A 68 7.55 15.70 -5.91
N ALA A 69 7.28 14.77 -6.84
CA ALA A 69 7.80 13.41 -6.74
C ALA A 69 9.23 13.30 -7.32
N PRO A 70 10.26 13.04 -6.51
CA PRO A 70 11.63 12.88 -6.99
C PRO A 70 11.87 11.56 -7.74
N ILE A 71 10.96 10.60 -7.60
CA ILE A 71 11.08 9.26 -8.18
C ILE A 71 9.80 8.93 -8.94
N VAL A 72 9.91 8.57 -10.22
CA VAL A 72 8.78 8.19 -11.07
C VAL A 72 8.99 6.80 -11.66
N ARG A 73 7.96 5.95 -11.58
CA ARG A 73 7.98 4.57 -12.07
C ARG A 73 7.20 4.45 -13.38
N LEU A 74 7.73 3.68 -14.32
CA LEU A 74 7.09 3.29 -15.58
C LEU A 74 7.01 1.77 -15.68
N THR A 75 5.99 1.26 -16.39
CA THR A 75 5.93 -0.18 -16.73
C THR A 75 6.85 -0.47 -17.91
N ALA A 76 7.55 -1.61 -17.89
CA ALA A 76 8.25 -2.15 -19.04
C ALA A 76 7.82 -3.62 -19.22
N GLN A 77 6.85 -3.84 -20.13
CA GLN A 77 6.22 -5.14 -20.34
C GLN A 77 7.02 -6.05 -21.26
N GLY A 78 7.71 -5.45 -22.22
CA GLY A 78 8.46 -6.14 -23.25
C GLY A 78 9.69 -5.36 -23.67
N ARG A 79 10.40 -5.93 -24.66
CA ARG A 79 11.65 -5.37 -25.17
C ARG A 79 11.48 -3.94 -25.71
N LYS A 80 10.37 -3.68 -26.43
CA LYS A 80 10.08 -2.37 -27.02
C LYS A 80 9.99 -1.26 -25.95
N GLU A 81 9.27 -1.51 -24.88
CA GLU A 81 9.15 -0.57 -23.74
C GLU A 81 10.50 -0.42 -23.03
N GLY A 82 11.22 -1.55 -22.81
CA GLY A 82 12.55 -1.54 -22.19
C GLY A 82 13.57 -0.72 -22.96
N GLU A 83 13.61 -0.83 -24.28
CA GLU A 83 14.50 -0.05 -25.15
C GLU A 83 14.06 1.42 -25.24
N ASN A 84 12.75 1.70 -25.22
CA ASN A 84 12.24 3.09 -25.28
C ASN A 84 12.52 3.91 -24.00
N LEU A 85 12.89 3.28 -22.89
CA LEU A 85 13.35 3.99 -21.68
C LEU A 85 14.56 4.89 -21.97
N GLU A 86 15.42 4.53 -22.94
CA GLU A 86 16.53 5.37 -23.39
C GLU A 86 16.05 6.71 -23.94
N ASN A 87 15.06 6.69 -24.83
CA ASN A 87 14.49 7.90 -25.41
C ASN A 87 13.83 8.79 -24.36
N ILE A 88 13.07 8.17 -23.44
CA ILE A 88 12.41 8.87 -22.33
C ILE A 88 13.46 9.55 -21.43
N MET A 89 14.48 8.79 -21.01
CA MET A 89 15.56 9.31 -20.15
C MET A 89 16.30 10.45 -20.82
N ASN A 90 16.74 10.26 -22.07
CA ASN A 90 17.49 11.28 -22.81
C ASN A 90 16.69 12.57 -22.99
N THR A 91 15.40 12.46 -23.32
CA THR A 91 14.51 13.62 -23.46
C THR A 91 14.35 14.37 -22.14
N LEU A 92 14.10 13.66 -21.03
CA LEU A 92 13.99 14.28 -19.70
C LEU A 92 15.27 14.99 -19.29
N ARG A 93 16.42 14.38 -19.52
CA ARG A 93 17.73 14.98 -19.18
C ARG A 93 18.05 16.20 -20.06
N ALA A 94 17.69 16.16 -21.36
CA ALA A 94 17.80 17.30 -22.26
C ALA A 94 16.91 18.48 -21.82
N ASP A 95 15.72 18.19 -21.28
CA ASP A 95 14.78 19.19 -20.76
C ASP A 95 15.11 19.66 -19.32
N GLY A 96 16.22 19.19 -18.74
CA GLY A 96 16.74 19.61 -17.43
C GLY A 96 16.15 18.87 -16.23
N TYR A 97 15.26 17.92 -16.42
CA TYR A 97 14.68 17.12 -15.33
C TYR A 97 15.69 16.09 -14.78
N ARG A 98 15.82 16.03 -13.44
CA ARG A 98 16.70 15.11 -12.71
C ARG A 98 15.93 13.99 -11.98
N THR A 99 14.62 13.94 -12.14
CA THR A 99 13.75 12.90 -11.58
C THR A 99 14.32 11.51 -11.84
N ALA A 100 14.41 10.68 -10.79
CA ALA A 100 14.88 9.32 -10.90
C ALA A 100 13.82 8.42 -11.54
N LEU A 101 14.20 7.61 -12.52
CA LEU A 101 13.30 6.71 -13.21
C LEU A 101 13.41 5.28 -12.69
N VAL A 102 12.27 4.62 -12.56
CA VAL A 102 12.15 3.22 -12.12
C VAL A 102 11.43 2.41 -13.20
N ALA A 103 12.08 1.36 -13.73
CA ALA A 103 11.42 0.39 -14.60
C ALA A 103 10.74 -0.71 -13.77
N ASP A 104 9.45 -0.93 -14.01
CA ASP A 104 8.65 -1.97 -13.38
C ASP A 104 8.50 -3.17 -14.32
N ILE A 105 9.23 -4.23 -14.04
CA ILE A 105 9.37 -5.40 -14.91
C ILE A 105 8.38 -6.48 -14.47
N HIS A 106 7.68 -7.05 -15.47
CA HIS A 106 6.76 -8.17 -15.26
C HIS A 106 7.00 -9.27 -16.30
N PHE A 107 6.97 -10.53 -15.86
CA PHE A 107 7.00 -11.76 -16.64
C PHE A 107 8.21 -12.02 -17.56
N VAL A 108 8.96 -11.02 -17.99
CA VAL A 108 10.07 -11.19 -18.94
C VAL A 108 11.38 -10.72 -18.29
N PRO A 109 12.17 -11.62 -17.68
CA PRO A 109 13.42 -11.27 -16.98
C PRO A 109 14.42 -10.50 -17.86
N GLU A 110 14.52 -10.83 -19.14
CA GLU A 110 15.42 -10.14 -20.10
C GLU A 110 15.16 -8.62 -20.14
N VAL A 111 13.91 -8.20 -19.98
CA VAL A 111 13.55 -6.76 -19.99
C VAL A 111 14.18 -6.03 -18.80
N ALA A 112 14.39 -6.70 -17.65
CA ALA A 112 15.08 -6.12 -16.52
C ALA A 112 16.53 -5.73 -16.87
N THR A 113 17.22 -6.62 -17.57
CA THR A 113 18.58 -6.42 -18.04
C THR A 113 18.66 -5.30 -19.08
N ILE A 114 17.67 -5.19 -19.98
CA ILE A 114 17.58 -4.10 -20.96
C ILE A 114 17.33 -2.78 -20.22
N ALA A 115 16.35 -2.71 -19.35
CA ALA A 115 15.96 -1.51 -18.61
C ALA A 115 17.09 -0.98 -17.72
N ALA A 116 17.87 -1.86 -17.08
CA ALA A 116 19.00 -1.48 -16.23
C ALA A 116 20.11 -0.68 -16.98
N ARG A 117 20.06 -0.61 -18.31
CA ARG A 117 20.96 0.22 -19.11
C ARG A 117 20.58 1.69 -19.09
N TYR A 118 19.33 2.01 -18.83
CA TYR A 118 18.72 3.31 -19.12
C TYR A 118 18.04 3.97 -17.91
N VAL A 119 17.71 3.22 -16.83
CA VAL A 119 17.01 3.75 -15.66
C VAL A 119 17.87 3.74 -14.40
N ASP A 120 17.42 4.46 -13.38
CA ASP A 120 18.13 4.60 -12.11
C ASP A 120 17.78 3.47 -11.12
N LYS A 121 16.64 2.79 -11.32
CA LYS A 121 16.21 1.64 -10.51
C LYS A 121 15.38 0.67 -11.35
N VAL A 122 15.57 -0.62 -11.14
CA VAL A 122 14.75 -1.70 -11.70
C VAL A 122 13.93 -2.33 -10.60
N ARG A 123 12.64 -2.59 -10.82
CA ARG A 123 11.79 -3.37 -9.92
C ARG A 123 11.44 -4.71 -10.55
N ILE A 124 11.68 -5.78 -9.80
CA ILE A 124 11.23 -7.12 -10.14
C ILE A 124 10.23 -7.64 -9.09
N ASN A 125 9.37 -8.59 -9.50
CA ASN A 125 8.47 -9.32 -8.61
C ASN A 125 8.96 -10.75 -8.45
N PRO A 126 9.34 -11.20 -7.25
CA PRO A 126 9.74 -12.58 -6.97
C PRO A 126 8.77 -13.63 -7.49
N GLY A 127 7.47 -13.36 -7.49
CA GLY A 127 6.45 -14.27 -8.02
C GLY A 127 6.58 -14.58 -9.53
N ASN A 128 7.25 -13.68 -10.26
CA ASN A 128 7.42 -13.77 -11.72
C ASN A 128 8.89 -13.91 -12.16
N TYR A 129 9.80 -14.04 -11.20
CA TYR A 129 11.24 -14.15 -11.43
C TYR A 129 11.78 -15.40 -10.76
N ARG A 130 12.84 -16.01 -11.29
CA ARG A 130 13.42 -17.24 -10.72
C ARG A 130 14.81 -16.98 -10.17
N THR A 131 15.12 -17.61 -9.05
CA THR A 131 16.46 -17.59 -8.43
C THR A 131 17.35 -18.75 -8.89
N SER A 132 16.75 -19.81 -9.46
CA SER A 132 17.45 -21.08 -9.70
C SER A 132 18.22 -21.17 -11.02
N ASN A 133 18.13 -20.16 -11.89
CA ASN A 133 18.72 -20.21 -13.25
C ASN A 133 19.83 -19.17 -13.51
N GLY A 134 20.29 -18.47 -12.47
CA GLY A 134 21.33 -17.43 -12.57
C GLY A 134 20.84 -16.09 -13.16
N GLU A 135 19.56 -15.93 -13.46
CA GLU A 135 19.04 -14.66 -14.00
C GLU A 135 19.10 -13.51 -13.00
N LEU A 136 18.85 -13.81 -11.72
CA LEU A 136 18.92 -12.80 -10.66
C LEU A 136 20.36 -12.31 -10.43
N GLU A 137 21.31 -13.24 -10.39
CA GLU A 137 22.73 -12.93 -10.24
C GLU A 137 23.26 -12.10 -11.43
N ALA A 138 22.84 -12.44 -12.65
CA ALA A 138 23.21 -11.67 -13.86
C ALA A 138 22.62 -10.24 -13.80
N LEU A 139 21.38 -10.07 -13.33
CA LEU A 139 20.78 -8.75 -13.14
C LEU A 139 21.50 -7.96 -12.04
N ILE A 140 21.86 -8.59 -10.93
CA ILE A 140 22.61 -7.96 -9.83
C ILE A 140 23.95 -7.45 -10.33
N GLU A 141 24.68 -8.26 -11.09
CA GLU A 141 25.98 -7.85 -11.65
C GLU A 141 25.83 -6.65 -12.57
N GLN A 142 24.85 -6.65 -13.47
CA GLN A 142 24.59 -5.51 -14.34
C GLN A 142 24.18 -4.25 -13.55
N CYS A 143 23.34 -4.39 -12.50
CA CYS A 143 22.98 -3.28 -11.63
C CYS A 143 24.20 -2.71 -10.92
N ARG A 144 25.11 -3.57 -10.45
CA ARG A 144 26.40 -3.18 -9.83
C ARG A 144 27.28 -2.38 -10.78
N GLU A 145 27.51 -2.90 -11.98
CA GLU A 145 28.35 -2.25 -12.99
C GLU A 145 27.84 -0.87 -13.39
N ARG A 146 26.52 -0.67 -13.37
CA ARG A 146 25.89 0.57 -13.82
C ARG A 146 25.46 1.51 -12.70
N GLY A 147 25.61 1.10 -11.45
CA GLY A 147 25.15 1.88 -10.30
C GLY A 147 23.63 2.01 -10.22
N VAL A 148 22.89 1.00 -10.70
CA VAL A 148 21.43 0.95 -10.72
C VAL A 148 20.93 0.24 -9.46
N ALA A 149 19.93 0.81 -8.78
CA ALA A 149 19.30 0.15 -7.63
C ALA A 149 18.33 -0.94 -8.08
N LEU A 150 18.19 -1.99 -7.26
CA LEU A 150 17.22 -3.06 -7.47
C LEU A 150 16.11 -2.98 -6.43
N ARG A 151 14.83 -3.05 -6.84
CA ARG A 151 13.72 -3.21 -5.90
C ARG A 151 13.13 -4.62 -6.01
N ILE A 152 13.15 -5.33 -4.89
CA ILE A 152 12.43 -6.60 -4.69
C ILE A 152 11.02 -6.23 -4.23
N GLY A 153 10.03 -6.42 -5.10
CA GLY A 153 8.66 -5.98 -4.86
C GLY A 153 7.68 -7.13 -4.88
N VAL A 154 7.32 -7.64 -3.70
CA VAL A 154 6.32 -8.71 -3.53
C VAL A 154 4.92 -8.12 -3.51
N ASN A 155 3.99 -8.74 -4.23
CA ASN A 155 2.58 -8.43 -4.20
C ASN A 155 1.79 -9.63 -3.67
N HIS A 156 0.87 -9.39 -2.74
CA HIS A 156 -0.15 -10.35 -2.32
C HIS A 156 -0.94 -10.83 -3.56
N GLY A 157 -1.26 -12.10 -3.63
CA GLY A 157 -1.94 -12.70 -4.78
C GLY A 157 -1.04 -13.07 -5.97
N SER A 158 0.27 -12.76 -5.94
CA SER A 158 1.20 -13.10 -7.02
C SER A 158 2.51 -13.72 -6.52
N LEU A 159 2.39 -14.68 -5.60
CA LEU A 159 3.52 -15.42 -5.06
C LEU A 159 3.94 -16.56 -6.01
N ALA A 160 5.23 -16.92 -6.01
CA ALA A 160 5.71 -18.09 -6.73
C ALA A 160 5.04 -19.37 -6.20
N LYS A 161 4.81 -20.34 -7.11
CA LYS A 161 4.06 -21.55 -6.79
C LYS A 161 4.61 -22.30 -5.57
N HIS A 162 5.93 -22.47 -5.45
CA HIS A 162 6.56 -23.18 -4.31
C HIS A 162 6.31 -22.44 -2.98
N ILE A 163 6.35 -21.11 -2.98
CA ILE A 163 6.02 -20.30 -1.80
C ILE A 163 4.54 -20.44 -1.45
N PHE A 164 3.65 -20.37 -2.46
CA PHE A 164 2.22 -20.51 -2.24
C PHE A 164 1.86 -21.91 -1.69
N ASP A 165 2.46 -22.95 -2.23
CA ASP A 165 2.20 -24.34 -1.80
C ASP A 165 2.64 -24.59 -0.35
N GLU A 166 3.70 -23.92 0.13
CA GLU A 166 4.23 -24.08 1.49
C GLU A 166 3.58 -23.12 2.49
N TRP A 167 3.41 -21.85 2.13
CA TRP A 167 3.03 -20.78 3.07
C TRP A 167 1.63 -20.20 2.82
N GLY A 168 0.99 -20.53 1.67
CA GLY A 168 -0.22 -19.89 1.22
C GLY A 168 -0.01 -18.43 0.83
N ASP A 169 -1.12 -17.76 0.49
CA ASP A 169 -1.15 -16.33 0.19
C ASP A 169 -1.33 -15.53 1.49
N THR A 170 -0.30 -15.52 2.29
CA THR A 170 -0.28 -14.99 3.67
C THR A 170 0.84 -13.97 3.87
N PRO A 171 0.82 -13.16 4.95
CA PRO A 171 1.95 -12.32 5.31
C PRO A 171 3.28 -13.10 5.40
N GLN A 172 3.24 -14.32 5.95
CA GLN A 172 4.41 -15.20 6.06
C GLN A 172 4.91 -15.62 4.67
N GLY A 173 4.01 -16.00 3.76
CA GLY A 173 4.37 -16.33 2.38
C GLY A 173 4.98 -15.14 1.63
N MET A 174 4.46 -13.94 1.83
CA MET A 174 5.05 -12.72 1.27
C MET A 174 6.49 -12.50 1.78
N VAL A 175 6.72 -12.69 3.08
CA VAL A 175 8.05 -12.55 3.70
C VAL A 175 9.00 -13.62 3.17
N ALA A 176 8.58 -14.89 3.12
CA ALA A 176 9.39 -15.99 2.59
C ALA A 176 9.83 -15.67 1.14
N SER A 177 8.91 -15.18 0.30
CA SER A 177 9.19 -14.77 -1.07
C SER A 177 10.23 -13.65 -1.16
N ALA A 178 10.15 -12.62 -0.30
CA ALA A 178 11.15 -11.55 -0.31
C ALA A 178 12.50 -12.02 0.19
N MET A 179 12.53 -12.76 1.32
CA MET A 179 13.76 -13.20 1.97
C MET A 179 14.58 -14.15 1.08
N GLU A 180 13.92 -14.96 0.23
CA GLU A 180 14.62 -15.77 -0.77
C GLU A 180 15.52 -14.90 -1.67
N PHE A 181 14.99 -13.78 -2.18
CA PHE A 181 15.72 -12.86 -3.06
C PHE A 181 16.73 -11.99 -2.30
N LEU A 182 16.36 -11.52 -1.10
CA LEU A 182 17.25 -10.70 -0.28
C LEU A 182 18.51 -11.48 0.17
N ARG A 183 18.38 -12.79 0.45
CA ARG A 183 19.54 -13.64 0.75
C ARG A 183 20.48 -13.78 -0.44
N VAL A 184 19.98 -13.87 -1.67
CA VAL A 184 20.82 -13.85 -2.87
C VAL A 184 21.56 -12.52 -2.99
N CYS A 185 20.87 -11.38 -2.79
CA CYS A 185 21.51 -10.07 -2.81
C CYS A 185 22.61 -9.96 -1.73
N GLN A 186 22.37 -10.48 -0.51
CA GLN A 186 23.34 -10.48 0.57
C GLN A 186 24.54 -11.38 0.24
N GLN A 187 24.33 -12.59 -0.30
CA GLN A 187 25.40 -13.50 -0.74
C GLN A 187 26.27 -12.89 -1.86
N GLN A 188 25.66 -12.09 -2.71
CA GLN A 188 26.35 -11.35 -3.77
C GLN A 188 26.98 -10.02 -3.28
N GLU A 189 26.92 -9.72 -1.98
CA GLU A 189 27.37 -8.45 -1.41
C GLU A 189 26.77 -7.21 -2.13
N PHE A 190 25.52 -7.31 -2.59
CA PHE A 190 24.82 -6.23 -3.30
C PHE A 190 23.87 -5.51 -2.36
N SER A 191 24.23 -4.30 -1.94
CA SER A 191 23.49 -3.49 -0.98
C SER A 191 22.53 -2.48 -1.61
N GLN A 192 22.63 -2.21 -2.93
CA GLN A 192 21.76 -1.24 -3.60
C GLN A 192 20.35 -1.81 -3.84
N VAL A 193 19.71 -2.24 -2.75
CA VAL A 193 18.42 -2.95 -2.76
C VAL A 193 17.38 -2.20 -1.94
N VAL A 194 16.16 -2.12 -2.48
CA VAL A 194 14.95 -1.63 -1.81
C VAL A 194 13.94 -2.76 -1.77
N VAL A 195 13.18 -2.88 -0.69
CA VAL A 195 12.17 -3.95 -0.59
C VAL A 195 10.76 -3.38 -0.41
N SER A 196 9.76 -4.07 -0.93
CA SER A 196 8.36 -3.70 -0.74
C SER A 196 7.43 -4.91 -0.69
N MET A 197 6.40 -4.82 0.18
CA MET A 197 5.35 -5.81 0.41
C MET A 197 4.00 -5.14 0.15
N LYS A 198 3.38 -5.39 -0.98
CA LYS A 198 2.15 -4.69 -1.33
C LYS A 198 0.92 -5.59 -1.26
N SER A 199 -0.17 -5.04 -0.73
CA SER A 199 -1.49 -5.67 -0.70
C SER A 199 -2.57 -4.60 -0.77
N SER A 200 -3.72 -4.92 -1.32
CA SER A 200 -4.95 -4.13 -1.22
C SER A 200 -5.61 -4.27 0.17
N ASN A 201 -5.29 -5.35 0.88
CA ASN A 201 -5.69 -5.58 2.26
C ASN A 201 -4.66 -4.92 3.19
N THR A 202 -5.03 -3.82 3.83
CA THR A 202 -4.16 -3.02 4.70
C THR A 202 -3.58 -3.81 5.86
N ARG A 203 -4.37 -4.72 6.47
CA ARG A 203 -3.92 -5.57 7.58
C ARG A 203 -2.87 -6.58 7.13
N VAL A 204 -3.11 -7.27 6.02
CA VAL A 204 -2.11 -8.19 5.40
C VAL A 204 -0.83 -7.44 5.10
N MET A 205 -0.95 -6.24 4.51
CA MET A 205 0.20 -5.41 4.18
C MET A 205 1.02 -5.03 5.43
N VAL A 206 0.36 -4.49 6.45
CA VAL A 206 1.03 -4.04 7.69
C VAL A 206 1.75 -5.21 8.37
N TYR A 207 1.09 -6.36 8.48
CA TYR A 207 1.70 -7.55 9.10
C TYR A 207 2.85 -8.10 8.28
N ALA A 208 2.74 -8.12 6.95
CA ALA A 208 3.84 -8.55 6.08
C ALA A 208 5.09 -7.67 6.23
N TYR A 209 4.93 -6.34 6.32
CA TYR A 209 6.08 -5.45 6.55
C TYR A 209 6.70 -5.62 7.94
N ARG A 210 5.88 -5.77 8.98
CA ARG A 210 6.36 -5.99 10.34
C ARG A 210 7.15 -7.30 10.46
N LEU A 211 6.64 -8.39 9.88
CA LEU A 211 7.32 -9.67 9.80
C LEU A 211 8.59 -9.60 8.93
N LEU A 212 8.57 -8.82 7.84
CA LEU A 212 9.75 -8.60 7.01
C LEU A 212 10.85 -7.89 7.80
N VAL A 213 10.52 -6.82 8.52
CA VAL A 213 11.49 -6.10 9.38
C VAL A 213 12.09 -7.05 10.40
N GLU A 214 11.25 -7.83 11.10
CA GLU A 214 11.72 -8.84 12.05
C GLU A 214 12.69 -9.84 11.42
N SER A 215 12.36 -10.35 10.21
CA SER A 215 13.18 -11.33 9.50
C SER A 215 14.49 -10.72 9.02
N MET A 216 14.47 -9.52 8.47
CA MET A 216 15.67 -8.81 8.04
C MET A 216 16.62 -8.50 9.21
N GLU A 217 16.10 -8.03 10.34
CA GLU A 217 16.91 -7.72 11.52
C GLU A 217 17.57 -8.97 12.11
N ARG A 218 16.87 -10.11 12.11
CA ARG A 218 17.43 -11.41 12.55
C ARG A 218 18.61 -11.86 11.69
N GLU A 219 18.59 -11.53 10.40
CA GLU A 219 19.65 -11.87 9.43
C GLU A 219 20.64 -10.72 9.20
N GLY A 220 20.56 -9.64 10.00
CA GLY A 220 21.47 -8.49 9.91
C GLY A 220 21.30 -7.64 8.64
N MET A 221 20.11 -7.64 8.04
CA MET A 221 19.79 -6.89 6.84
C MET A 221 19.12 -5.55 7.21
N THR A 222 19.61 -4.46 6.62
CA THR A 222 19.09 -3.09 6.86
C THR A 222 18.59 -2.43 5.57
N TYR A 223 18.04 -3.20 4.65
CA TYR A 223 17.53 -2.68 3.38
C TYR A 223 16.43 -1.65 3.58
N PRO A 224 16.46 -0.50 2.84
CA PRO A 224 15.38 0.48 2.81
C PRO A 224 14.05 -0.13 2.33
N ILE A 225 12.95 0.41 2.87
CA ILE A 225 11.61 -0.10 2.64
C ILE A 225 10.77 0.94 1.88
N HIS A 226 10.09 0.47 0.81
CA HIS A 226 9.13 1.24 0.04
C HIS A 226 7.70 0.84 0.42
N LEU A 227 6.95 1.76 1.01
CA LEU A 227 5.57 1.54 1.45
C LEU A 227 4.55 1.86 0.35
N GLY A 228 3.40 1.22 0.42
CA GLY A 228 2.22 1.59 -0.38
C GLY A 228 1.15 0.52 -0.36
N VAL A 229 -0.09 0.96 -0.20
CA VAL A 229 -1.28 0.12 -0.42
C VAL A 229 -1.52 0.03 -1.91
N THR A 230 -1.82 -1.16 -2.44
CA THR A 230 -2.25 -1.32 -3.84
C THR A 230 -3.77 -1.23 -3.94
N GLU A 231 -4.26 -0.86 -5.13
CA GLU A 231 -5.70 -0.87 -5.45
C GLU A 231 -6.54 -0.16 -4.37
N ALA A 232 -6.10 1.02 -3.95
CA ALA A 232 -6.78 1.78 -2.91
C ALA A 232 -8.11 2.40 -3.37
N GLY A 233 -8.33 2.49 -4.68
CA GLY A 233 -9.49 3.16 -5.26
C GLY A 233 -9.26 4.65 -5.46
N ASN A 234 -10.33 5.45 -5.50
CA ASN A 234 -10.30 6.89 -5.77
C ASN A 234 -10.95 7.70 -4.64
N GLY A 235 -10.87 9.02 -4.75
CA GLY A 235 -11.52 9.96 -3.84
C GLY A 235 -10.98 9.86 -2.40
N ILE A 236 -11.79 10.30 -1.45
CA ILE A 236 -11.42 10.36 -0.04
C ILE A 236 -11.17 8.96 0.55
N GLU A 237 -11.93 7.95 0.09
CA GLU A 237 -11.77 6.56 0.53
C GLU A 237 -10.39 5.98 0.18
N GLY A 238 -9.93 6.21 -1.07
CA GLY A 238 -8.60 5.78 -1.52
C GLY A 238 -7.47 6.44 -0.73
N ARG A 239 -7.63 7.73 -0.41
CA ARG A 239 -6.71 8.50 0.42
C ARG A 239 -6.67 7.96 1.85
N ILE A 240 -7.82 7.73 2.47
CA ILE A 240 -7.95 7.12 3.81
C ILE A 240 -7.33 5.73 3.82
N LYS A 241 -7.64 4.87 2.86
CA LYS A 241 -7.10 3.50 2.79
C LYS A 241 -5.58 3.50 2.68
N SER A 242 -5.01 4.39 1.85
CA SER A 242 -3.57 4.57 1.74
C SER A 242 -2.96 5.08 3.06
N ALA A 243 -3.59 6.07 3.70
CA ALA A 243 -3.11 6.65 4.94
C ALA A 243 -3.17 5.68 6.13
N VAL A 244 -4.22 4.84 6.23
CA VAL A 244 -4.32 3.77 7.25
C VAL A 244 -3.16 2.79 7.11
N GLY A 245 -2.90 2.27 5.91
CA GLY A 245 -1.86 1.27 5.70
C GLY A 245 -0.44 1.85 5.82
N ILE A 246 -0.15 2.96 5.15
CA ILE A 246 1.17 3.63 5.20
C ILE A 246 1.40 4.20 6.60
N GLY A 247 0.41 4.88 7.17
CA GLY A 247 0.49 5.50 8.48
C GLY A 247 0.76 4.50 9.59
N ALA A 248 0.14 3.31 9.55
CA ALA A 248 0.38 2.26 10.54
C ALA A 248 1.87 1.86 10.60
N LEU A 249 2.53 1.77 9.45
CA LEU A 249 3.94 1.42 9.37
C LEU A 249 4.86 2.60 9.71
N MET A 250 4.51 3.80 9.24
CA MET A 250 5.27 5.00 9.60
C MET A 250 5.19 5.29 11.11
N ALA A 251 4.06 5.00 11.77
CA ALA A 251 3.95 5.10 13.23
C ALA A 251 4.93 4.18 13.96
N ASP A 252 5.28 3.06 13.36
CA ASP A 252 6.30 2.14 13.87
C ASP A 252 7.73 2.51 13.40
N GLY A 253 7.91 3.63 12.68
CA GLY A 253 9.20 4.07 12.14
C GLY A 253 9.64 3.33 10.88
N ILE A 254 8.76 2.55 10.24
CA ILE A 254 9.06 1.80 9.02
C ILE A 254 8.71 2.66 7.79
N GLY A 255 9.65 2.77 6.86
CA GLY A 255 9.45 3.41 5.56
C GLY A 255 10.51 4.45 5.21
N ASP A 256 11.16 4.25 4.07
CA ASP A 256 12.17 5.14 3.50
C ASP A 256 11.68 5.81 2.24
N THR A 257 10.69 5.21 1.57
CA THR A 257 9.94 5.82 0.47
C THR A 257 8.50 5.34 0.49
N ILE A 258 7.57 6.18 0.03
CA ILE A 258 6.15 5.84 -0.02
C ILE A 258 5.54 6.12 -1.40
N ARG A 259 4.46 5.39 -1.73
CA ARG A 259 3.56 5.72 -2.83
C ARG A 259 2.11 5.56 -2.37
N VAL A 260 1.34 6.61 -2.47
CA VAL A 260 -0.12 6.55 -2.50
C VAL A 260 -0.54 6.08 -3.89
N SER A 261 -1.50 5.15 -4.00
CA SER A 261 -1.95 4.59 -5.29
C SER A 261 -3.44 4.85 -5.47
N LEU A 262 -3.78 5.82 -6.31
CA LEU A 262 -5.17 6.23 -6.56
C LEU A 262 -5.59 5.92 -8.00
N THR A 263 -6.88 5.59 -8.19
CA THR A 263 -7.51 5.47 -9.51
C THR A 263 -7.88 6.86 -10.03
N GLU A 264 -6.85 7.70 -10.19
CA GLU A 264 -6.91 9.11 -10.60
C GLU A 264 -5.67 9.46 -11.43
N ALA A 265 -5.53 10.72 -11.85
CA ALA A 265 -4.30 11.21 -12.47
C ALA A 265 -3.11 11.03 -11.49
N PRO A 266 -1.98 10.44 -11.92
CA PRO A 266 -0.86 10.11 -11.04
C PRO A 266 -0.26 11.29 -10.28
N GLU A 267 -0.33 12.49 -10.83
CA GLU A 267 0.10 13.72 -10.16
C GLU A 267 -0.70 14.03 -8.89
N ASN A 268 -1.95 13.55 -8.77
CA ASN A 268 -2.80 13.73 -7.59
C ASN A 268 -2.36 12.84 -6.40
N GLU A 269 -1.59 11.78 -6.64
CA GLU A 269 -1.03 10.94 -5.58
C GLU A 269 0.01 11.70 -4.73
N VAL A 270 0.75 12.61 -5.37
CA VAL A 270 1.94 13.26 -4.78
C VAL A 270 1.60 14.16 -3.58
N PRO A 271 0.64 15.09 -3.66
CA PRO A 271 0.27 15.92 -2.52
C PRO A 271 -0.22 15.10 -1.32
N VAL A 272 -0.99 14.04 -1.57
CA VAL A 272 -1.49 13.15 -0.49
C VAL A 272 -0.34 12.43 0.20
N ALA A 273 0.61 11.90 -0.58
CA ALA A 273 1.80 11.26 -0.04
C ALA A 273 2.66 12.25 0.76
N GLN A 274 2.79 13.50 0.28
CA GLN A 274 3.54 14.54 0.97
C GLN A 274 2.90 14.91 2.32
N VAL A 275 1.56 15.03 2.38
CA VAL A 275 0.83 15.25 3.66
C VAL A 275 1.19 14.16 4.67
N ILE A 276 1.22 12.88 4.27
CA ILE A 276 1.57 11.78 5.17
C ILE A 276 3.02 11.93 5.65
N VAL A 277 3.98 12.18 4.75
CA VAL A 277 5.41 12.29 5.09
C VAL A 277 5.64 13.46 6.05
N ASP A 278 5.16 14.66 5.72
CA ASP A 278 5.36 15.86 6.53
C ASP A 278 4.73 15.71 7.91
N TYR A 279 3.57 15.09 7.97
CA TYR A 279 2.85 14.86 9.22
C TYR A 279 3.60 13.92 10.16
N TYR A 280 4.30 12.91 9.64
CA TYR A 280 5.10 12.00 10.47
C TYR A 280 6.44 12.61 10.89
N THR A 281 7.09 13.40 10.03
CA THR A 281 8.39 14.02 10.37
C THR A 281 8.29 15.08 11.46
N SER A 282 7.09 15.61 11.72
CA SER A 282 6.82 16.60 12.77
C SER A 282 6.41 16.00 14.13
N ARG A 283 6.37 14.66 14.25
CA ARG A 283 5.90 14.00 15.48
C ARG A 283 6.92 14.06 16.60
N GLU A 284 6.45 14.51 17.76
CA GLU A 284 7.24 14.62 18.99
C GLU A 284 6.48 14.01 20.17
N GLY A 285 7.23 13.63 21.21
CA GLY A 285 6.69 13.05 22.43
C GLY A 285 7.02 11.57 22.59
N GLU A 286 7.21 11.17 23.84
CA GLU A 286 7.50 9.79 24.25
C GLU A 286 6.49 9.35 25.30
N PHE A 287 5.83 8.22 25.07
CA PHE A 287 4.75 7.66 25.89
C PHE A 287 5.08 6.21 26.24
N PRO A 288 5.69 5.98 27.42
CA PRO A 288 6.16 4.64 27.80
C PRO A 288 5.03 3.63 27.88
N VAL A 289 5.25 2.43 27.32
CA VAL A 289 4.35 1.30 27.42
C VAL A 289 4.94 0.31 28.44
N ALA A 290 4.20 0.13 29.55
CA ALA A 290 4.65 -0.71 30.66
C ALA A 290 4.47 -2.22 30.38
N ASN A 291 3.49 -2.60 29.58
CA ASN A 291 3.16 -4.00 29.33
C ASN A 291 2.86 -4.29 27.86
N LEU A 292 3.75 -4.97 27.18
CA LEU A 292 3.62 -5.41 25.80
C LEU A 292 3.22 -6.90 25.68
N SER A 293 3.03 -7.62 26.79
CA SER A 293 2.83 -9.07 26.76
C SER A 293 1.53 -9.52 26.09
N ALA A 294 0.52 -8.67 26.07
CA ALA A 294 -0.79 -8.92 25.45
C ALA A 294 -0.87 -8.37 24.00
N TYR A 295 0.12 -7.62 23.56
CA TYR A 295 0.13 -7.00 22.23
C TYR A 295 0.86 -7.90 21.22
N SER A 296 0.21 -8.14 20.07
CA SER A 296 0.82 -8.82 18.94
C SER A 296 0.81 -7.89 17.71
N PRO A 297 1.98 -7.43 17.23
CA PRO A 297 2.06 -6.54 16.07
C PRO A 297 1.81 -7.25 14.73
N THR A 298 1.80 -8.58 14.71
CA THR A 298 1.72 -9.42 13.49
C THR A 298 0.51 -10.34 13.45
N GLU A 299 -0.33 -10.29 14.49
CA GLU A 299 -1.57 -11.06 14.56
C GLU A 299 -2.71 -10.17 15.05
N TYR A 300 -3.86 -10.24 14.39
CA TYR A 300 -5.04 -9.53 14.84
C TYR A 300 -5.66 -10.18 16.08
N ARG A 301 -5.67 -9.43 17.16
CA ARG A 301 -6.35 -9.83 18.40
C ARG A 301 -7.11 -8.63 18.96
N ARG A 302 -8.41 -8.76 19.10
CA ARG A 302 -9.19 -7.73 19.77
C ARG A 302 -8.94 -7.76 21.28
N ARG A 303 -8.75 -6.58 21.83
CA ARG A 303 -8.57 -6.38 23.27
C ARG A 303 -9.88 -6.58 24.04
N SER A 304 -10.99 -6.19 23.47
CA SER A 304 -12.33 -6.25 24.05
C SER A 304 -13.26 -7.24 23.33
N ASN A 305 -14.48 -7.41 23.87
CA ASN A 305 -15.53 -8.24 23.28
C ASN A 305 -16.45 -7.50 22.30
N VAL A 306 -16.20 -6.23 22.00
CA VAL A 306 -17.00 -5.47 21.02
C VAL A 306 -16.84 -6.07 19.64
N GLN A 307 -17.94 -6.51 19.01
CA GLN A 307 -17.89 -7.16 17.71
C GLN A 307 -17.70 -6.16 16.56
N ILE A 308 -18.40 -5.03 16.63
CA ILE A 308 -18.39 -3.99 15.59
C ILE A 308 -17.96 -2.67 16.24
N PRO A 309 -16.84 -2.06 15.83
CA PRO A 309 -16.43 -0.77 16.35
C PRO A 309 -17.45 0.33 16.07
N VAL A 310 -17.62 1.23 17.03
CA VAL A 310 -18.60 2.32 17.01
C VAL A 310 -18.01 3.63 16.49
N VAL A 311 -18.88 4.51 16.00
CA VAL A 311 -18.56 5.90 15.62
C VAL A 311 -19.47 6.87 16.36
N ARG A 312 -19.03 8.09 16.56
CA ARG A 312 -19.67 9.27 17.20
C ARG A 312 -21.04 9.07 17.87
N ASP A 313 -22.12 9.02 17.13
CA ASP A 313 -23.51 8.91 17.61
C ASP A 313 -23.86 7.53 18.20
N GLU A 314 -23.02 6.53 18.00
CA GLU A 314 -23.17 5.17 18.55
C GLU A 314 -22.42 5.00 19.89
N ILE A 315 -21.66 6.00 20.32
CA ILE A 315 -20.87 5.95 21.57
C ILE A 315 -21.78 6.10 22.79
N THR A 316 -21.78 5.10 23.65
CA THR A 316 -22.54 5.08 24.91
C THR A 316 -21.61 5.25 26.14
N SER A 317 -22.20 5.36 27.32
CA SER A 317 -21.45 5.44 28.59
C SER A 317 -20.71 4.15 28.97
N GLU A 318 -20.89 3.07 28.23
CA GLU A 318 -20.15 1.82 28.43
C GLU A 318 -18.71 1.88 27.88
N PHE A 319 -18.43 2.83 27.01
CA PHE A 319 -17.11 3.00 26.43
C PHE A 319 -16.22 3.95 27.26
N HIS A 320 -15.00 3.52 27.45
CA HIS A 320 -13.96 4.39 28.00
C HIS A 320 -13.39 5.28 26.90
N VAL A 321 -13.62 6.60 26.99
CA VAL A 321 -13.16 7.56 25.99
C VAL A 321 -11.74 8.03 26.34
N ILE A 322 -10.80 7.88 25.41
CA ILE A 322 -9.41 8.36 25.52
C ILE A 322 -9.18 9.40 24.44
N GLU A 323 -8.85 10.62 24.87
CA GLU A 323 -8.53 11.74 23.98
C GLU A 323 -7.01 11.90 23.85
N SER A 324 -6.54 12.13 22.61
CA SER A 324 -5.17 12.52 22.35
C SER A 324 -5.07 14.01 22.06
N VAL A 325 -4.12 14.66 22.72
CA VAL A 325 -3.79 16.09 22.52
C VAL A 325 -2.34 16.32 22.10
N SER A 326 -1.54 15.27 22.02
CA SER A 326 -0.11 15.38 21.73
C SER A 326 0.19 15.52 20.23
N ALA A 327 1.44 15.89 19.92
CA ALA A 327 1.97 15.88 18.55
C ALA A 327 2.22 14.44 18.01
N ASN A 328 2.20 13.42 18.88
CA ASN A 328 2.30 12.01 18.49
C ASN A 328 1.12 11.19 19.02
N PRO A 329 -0.08 11.36 18.43
CA PRO A 329 -1.31 10.76 18.95
C PRO A 329 -1.30 9.25 18.93
N THR A 330 -0.69 8.64 17.93
CA THR A 330 -0.63 7.17 17.81
C THR A 330 0.13 6.57 19.00
N ALA A 331 1.29 7.11 19.36
CA ALA A 331 2.08 6.61 20.49
C ALA A 331 1.36 6.88 21.83
N GLU A 332 0.76 8.08 22.00
CA GLU A 332 -0.01 8.43 23.20
C GLU A 332 -1.19 7.49 23.42
N LEU A 333 -2.05 7.33 22.40
CA LEU A 333 -3.24 6.45 22.47
C LEU A 333 -2.86 4.99 22.66
N ARG A 334 -1.84 4.52 21.93
CA ARG A 334 -1.33 3.15 22.06
C ARG A 334 -0.83 2.89 23.48
N ALA A 335 -0.04 3.80 24.04
CA ALA A 335 0.45 3.69 25.41
C ALA A 335 -0.69 3.74 26.44
N ALA A 336 -1.63 4.67 26.29
CA ALA A 336 -2.78 4.76 27.17
C ALA A 336 -3.58 3.45 27.22
N ILE A 337 -3.88 2.87 26.04
CA ILE A 337 -4.65 1.62 25.93
C ILE A 337 -3.86 0.41 26.47
N LEU A 338 -2.60 0.28 26.11
CA LEU A 338 -1.77 -0.87 26.54
C LEU A 338 -1.44 -0.86 28.01
N ASN A 339 -1.43 0.32 28.66
CA ASN A 339 -1.22 0.46 30.10
C ASN A 339 -2.51 0.26 30.92
N MET A 340 -3.68 0.16 30.31
CA MET A 340 -4.92 -0.15 31.02
C MET A 340 -4.85 -1.54 31.67
N GLN A 341 -5.41 -1.63 32.90
CA GLN A 341 -5.48 -2.90 33.64
C GLN A 341 -6.77 -3.68 33.34
N THR A 342 -7.70 -3.08 32.58
CA THR A 342 -8.99 -3.66 32.22
C THR A 342 -9.08 -3.92 30.72
N THR A 343 -10.04 -4.73 30.30
CA THR A 343 -10.39 -4.96 28.89
C THR A 343 -11.65 -4.19 28.48
N ASP A 344 -12.00 -3.15 29.23
CA ASP A 344 -13.18 -2.32 28.94
C ASP A 344 -13.10 -1.73 27.52
N PRO A 345 -14.24 -1.61 26.81
CA PRO A 345 -14.25 -1.04 25.46
C PRO A 345 -13.71 0.39 25.42
N VAL A 346 -12.86 0.68 24.42
CA VAL A 346 -12.21 1.98 24.29
C VAL A 346 -12.63 2.69 23.00
N VAL A 347 -13.06 3.93 23.13
CA VAL A 347 -13.21 4.89 22.04
C VAL A 347 -12.05 5.86 22.06
N VAL A 348 -11.37 6.03 20.94
CA VAL A 348 -10.29 7.00 20.77
C VAL A 348 -10.83 8.27 20.13
N THR A 349 -10.44 9.43 20.69
CA THR A 349 -10.90 10.74 20.23
C THR A 349 -9.70 11.63 19.93
N ARG A 350 -9.80 12.43 18.87
CA ARG A 350 -8.82 13.47 18.55
C ARG A 350 -9.47 14.64 17.81
N ARG A 351 -9.02 15.84 18.15
CA ARG A 351 -9.38 17.08 17.47
C ARG A 351 -8.39 17.43 16.36
N TYR A 352 -8.94 17.91 15.22
CA TYR A 352 -8.21 18.40 14.06
C TYR A 352 -8.69 19.81 13.70
N ASP A 353 -7.74 20.70 13.35
CA ASP A 353 -8.02 22.09 12.95
C ASP A 353 -7.79 22.32 11.43
N ASP A 354 -7.61 21.24 10.65
CA ASP A 354 -7.44 21.31 9.20
C ASP A 354 -8.72 21.83 8.53
N THR A 355 -8.57 22.75 7.57
CA THR A 355 -9.71 23.39 6.86
C THR A 355 -10.16 22.63 5.62
N LEU A 356 -9.38 21.64 5.16
CA LEU A 356 -9.71 20.76 4.05
C LEU A 356 -10.02 19.36 4.59
N LEU A 357 -11.22 18.87 4.30
CA LEU A 357 -11.69 17.56 4.77
C LEU A 357 -10.74 16.42 4.33
N GLU A 358 -10.21 16.48 3.11
CA GLU A 358 -9.26 15.48 2.61
C GLU A 358 -7.97 15.42 3.44
N VAL A 359 -7.42 16.57 3.84
CA VAL A 359 -6.21 16.66 4.67
C VAL A 359 -6.48 16.11 6.06
N LEU A 360 -7.60 16.53 6.67
CA LEU A 360 -8.07 15.99 7.94
C LEU A 360 -8.21 14.48 7.89
N ALA A 361 -8.90 13.97 6.87
CA ALA A 361 -9.15 12.53 6.71
C ALA A 361 -7.86 11.72 6.59
N VAL A 362 -6.87 12.22 5.83
CA VAL A 362 -5.54 11.59 5.70
C VAL A 362 -4.81 11.57 7.04
N LYS A 363 -4.81 12.67 7.79
CA LYS A 363 -4.16 12.75 9.11
C LYS A 363 -4.85 11.86 10.14
N ALA A 364 -6.19 11.91 10.20
CA ALA A 364 -6.96 11.07 11.11
C ALA A 364 -6.79 9.58 10.81
N ALA A 365 -6.78 9.21 9.55
CA ALA A 365 -6.51 7.84 9.10
C ALA A 365 -5.10 7.36 9.48
N ALA A 366 -4.09 8.21 9.30
CA ALA A 366 -2.71 7.93 9.68
C ALA A 366 -2.53 7.78 11.20
N ASP A 367 -3.23 8.60 12.00
CA ASP A 367 -3.15 8.56 13.46
C ASP A 367 -3.86 7.36 14.08
N LEU A 368 -5.11 7.14 13.65
CA LEU A 368 -6.06 6.29 14.36
C LEU A 368 -6.19 4.90 13.74
N GLY A 369 -5.94 4.78 12.43
CA GLY A 369 -6.16 3.53 11.68
C GLY A 369 -5.38 2.34 12.24
N VAL A 370 -4.15 2.55 12.68
CA VAL A 370 -3.30 1.49 13.24
C VAL A 370 -3.88 0.89 14.52
N LEU A 371 -4.60 1.66 15.33
CA LEU A 371 -5.21 1.17 16.56
C LEU A 371 -6.28 0.11 16.28
N PHE A 372 -6.97 0.22 15.13
CA PHE A 372 -7.95 -0.76 14.67
C PHE A 372 -7.30 -1.93 13.93
N ILE A 373 -6.22 -1.71 13.16
CA ILE A 373 -5.41 -2.79 12.58
C ILE A 373 -4.87 -3.71 13.67
N ASP A 374 -4.46 -3.13 14.79
CA ASP A 374 -3.89 -3.84 15.94
C ASP A 374 -4.96 -4.39 16.92
N GLY A 375 -6.25 -4.08 16.71
CA GLY A 375 -7.35 -4.53 17.56
C GLY A 375 -7.38 -3.85 18.95
N LEU A 376 -6.75 -2.69 19.09
CA LEU A 376 -6.61 -1.97 20.37
C LEU A 376 -7.83 -1.12 20.72
N ALA A 377 -8.47 -0.48 19.72
CA ALA A 377 -9.62 0.40 19.92
C ALA A 377 -10.92 -0.25 19.43
N ASP A 378 -12.03 0.17 20.03
CA ASP A 378 -13.38 -0.32 19.81
C ASP A 378 -14.32 0.73 19.20
N GLY A 379 -13.86 1.96 19.08
CA GLY A 379 -14.56 3.04 18.39
C GLY A 379 -13.68 4.25 18.23
N LEU A 380 -14.12 5.17 17.37
CA LEU A 380 -13.44 6.44 17.16
C LEU A 380 -14.41 7.61 17.05
N ARG A 381 -13.92 8.78 17.42
CA ARG A 381 -14.59 10.06 17.25
C ARG A 381 -13.57 11.10 16.80
N ILE A 382 -13.85 11.74 15.68
CA ILE A 382 -13.06 12.85 15.15
C ILE A 382 -13.75 14.15 15.55
N GLU A 383 -13.03 15.08 16.17
CA GLU A 383 -13.55 16.40 16.53
C GLU A 383 -12.98 17.44 15.56
N ALA A 384 -13.84 18.10 14.80
CA ALA A 384 -13.49 19.13 13.86
C ALA A 384 -14.72 20.03 13.59
N PRO A 385 -14.93 21.09 14.38
CA PRO A 385 -16.17 21.88 14.35
C PRO A 385 -16.39 22.66 13.03
N GLN A 386 -15.40 22.71 12.15
CA GLN A 386 -15.48 23.29 10.82
C GLN A 386 -16.19 22.39 9.78
N PHE A 387 -16.47 21.13 10.12
CA PHE A 387 -17.17 20.16 9.30
C PHE A 387 -18.45 19.67 9.96
N THR A 388 -19.38 19.16 9.18
CA THR A 388 -20.64 18.60 9.67
C THR A 388 -20.42 17.23 10.34
N ASP A 389 -21.35 16.84 11.22
CA ASP A 389 -21.30 15.52 11.85
C ASP A 389 -21.41 14.38 10.83
N GLU A 390 -22.13 14.59 9.72
CA GLU A 390 -22.28 13.61 8.64
C GLU A 390 -20.94 13.41 7.91
N GLU A 391 -20.25 14.49 7.50
CA GLU A 391 -18.93 14.42 6.86
C GLU A 391 -17.92 13.69 7.75
N LEU A 392 -17.89 14.01 9.05
CA LEU A 392 -16.96 13.39 9.99
C LEU A 392 -17.31 11.91 10.23
N ARG A 393 -18.62 11.57 10.28
CA ARG A 393 -19.08 10.19 10.40
C ARG A 393 -18.65 9.33 9.20
N GLU A 394 -18.74 9.87 8.00
CA GLU A 394 -18.26 9.17 6.79
C GLU A 394 -16.75 8.91 6.85
N VAL A 395 -15.95 9.89 7.27
CA VAL A 395 -14.51 9.70 7.49
C VAL A 395 -14.23 8.61 8.54
N GLU A 396 -14.95 8.63 9.65
CA GLU A 396 -14.83 7.62 10.72
C GLU A 396 -15.13 6.21 10.21
N LEU A 397 -16.24 6.04 9.48
CA LEU A 397 -16.61 4.77 8.88
C LEU A 397 -15.60 4.30 7.83
N ALA A 398 -15.09 5.20 7.00
CA ALA A 398 -14.07 4.88 6.01
C ALA A 398 -12.74 4.44 6.65
N ILE A 399 -12.33 5.03 7.78
CA ILE A 399 -11.16 4.58 8.55
C ILE A 399 -11.37 3.16 9.08
N LEU A 400 -12.55 2.86 9.66
CA LEU A 400 -12.87 1.52 10.16
C LEU A 400 -12.91 0.48 9.03
N GLN A 401 -13.44 0.85 7.86
CA GLN A 401 -13.47 0.00 6.68
C GLN A 401 -12.05 -0.24 6.14
N ALA A 402 -11.23 0.81 6.05
CA ALA A 402 -9.84 0.71 5.63
C ALA A 402 -9.00 -0.15 6.58
N ALA A 403 -9.28 -0.12 7.90
CA ALA A 403 -8.66 -0.99 8.90
C ALA A 403 -9.25 -2.42 8.94
N ARG A 404 -10.25 -2.73 8.10
CA ARG A 404 -10.89 -4.07 7.97
C ARG A 404 -11.63 -4.53 9.23
N VAL A 405 -12.23 -3.61 9.96
CA VAL A 405 -12.96 -3.92 11.20
C VAL A 405 -14.47 -3.66 11.14
N ARG A 406 -14.92 -2.82 10.19
CA ARG A 406 -16.33 -2.54 9.93
C ARG A 406 -16.51 -2.18 8.47
N PHE A 407 -17.51 -2.76 7.79
CA PHE A 407 -17.84 -2.47 6.40
C PHE A 407 -19.19 -1.78 6.35
N SER A 408 -19.24 -0.53 5.91
CA SER A 408 -20.44 0.30 5.84
C SER A 408 -21.07 0.33 4.45
N HIS A 409 -20.28 0.08 3.41
CA HIS A 409 -20.67 0.07 2.00
C HIS A 409 -19.81 -0.89 1.20
N THR A 410 -20.08 -1.03 -0.11
CA THR A 410 -19.26 -1.83 -1.03
C THR A 410 -17.79 -1.38 -1.01
N GLU A 411 -16.86 -2.30 -0.81
CA GLU A 411 -15.43 -2.02 -0.98
C GLU A 411 -15.03 -2.17 -2.44
N TYR A 412 -14.35 -1.16 -2.99
CA TYR A 412 -13.80 -1.23 -4.34
C TYR A 412 -12.29 -1.42 -4.29
N ILE A 413 -11.84 -2.53 -4.86
CA ILE A 413 -10.43 -2.86 -5.03
C ILE A 413 -10.07 -2.48 -6.46
N ALA A 414 -9.70 -1.21 -6.68
CA ALA A 414 -9.47 -0.66 -8.01
C ALA A 414 -8.02 -0.25 -8.22
N CYS A 415 -7.42 -0.71 -9.32
CA CYS A 415 -6.02 -0.43 -9.60
C CYS A 415 -5.82 1.05 -10.02
N PRO A 416 -4.62 1.62 -9.78
CA PRO A 416 -4.34 3.04 -10.03
C PRO A 416 -4.10 3.37 -11.51
N SER A 417 -4.44 2.47 -12.42
CA SER A 417 -4.03 2.51 -13.82
C SER A 417 -2.50 2.44 -14.01
N CYS A 418 -2.08 2.03 -15.18
CA CYS A 418 -0.68 2.03 -15.62
C CYS A 418 -0.65 1.89 -17.14
N GLY A 419 0.51 1.88 -17.77
CA GLY A 419 0.65 1.69 -19.23
C GLY A 419 0.07 0.38 -19.79
N ARG A 420 -0.49 -0.50 -18.95
CA ARG A 420 -1.18 -1.75 -19.31
C ARG A 420 -2.71 -1.65 -19.30
N THR A 421 -3.26 -0.54 -18.81
CA THR A 421 -4.71 -0.36 -18.68
C THR A 421 -5.36 -0.35 -20.07
N LEU A 422 -6.44 -1.12 -20.23
CA LEU A 422 -7.04 -1.41 -21.54
C LEU A 422 -8.33 -0.64 -21.83
N TYR A 423 -8.82 0.15 -20.86
CA TYR A 423 -10.05 0.94 -20.94
C TYR A 423 -10.00 2.14 -19.98
N ASP A 424 -10.98 3.04 -20.08
CA ASP A 424 -11.15 4.13 -19.10
C ASP A 424 -11.59 3.56 -17.74
N LEU A 425 -10.60 3.32 -16.89
CA LEU A 425 -10.80 2.66 -15.60
C LEU A 425 -11.48 3.59 -14.59
N GLU A 426 -11.14 4.87 -14.57
CA GLU A 426 -11.72 5.86 -13.66
C GLU A 426 -13.21 6.05 -13.93
N GLY A 427 -13.59 6.29 -15.19
CA GLY A 427 -14.98 6.42 -15.60
C GLY A 427 -15.79 5.12 -15.39
N THR A 428 -15.18 3.95 -15.63
CA THR A 428 -15.84 2.66 -15.39
C THR A 428 -16.05 2.41 -13.89
N LEU A 429 -15.06 2.73 -13.06
CA LEU A 429 -15.20 2.62 -11.60
C LEU A 429 -16.34 3.52 -11.08
N ALA A 430 -16.44 4.74 -11.59
CA ALA A 430 -17.54 5.65 -11.21
C ALA A 430 -18.92 5.06 -11.54
N GLN A 431 -19.09 4.47 -12.75
CA GLN A 431 -20.33 3.82 -13.14
C GLN A 431 -20.68 2.58 -12.29
N ILE A 432 -19.66 1.76 -11.95
CA ILE A 432 -19.86 0.61 -11.07
C ILE A 432 -20.25 1.07 -9.67
N LYS A 433 -19.60 2.10 -9.13
CA LYS A 433 -19.93 2.69 -7.82
C LYS A 433 -21.36 3.22 -7.78
N GLU A 434 -21.79 3.97 -8.78
CA GLU A 434 -23.15 4.50 -8.88
C GLU A 434 -24.23 3.41 -8.75
N LYS A 435 -23.96 2.23 -9.35
CA LYS A 435 -24.93 1.11 -9.38
C LYS A 435 -24.84 0.16 -8.19
N THR A 436 -23.72 0.12 -7.46
CA THR A 436 -23.46 -0.95 -6.47
C THR A 436 -23.06 -0.44 -5.08
N SER A 437 -22.90 0.87 -4.86
CA SER A 437 -22.41 1.44 -3.57
C SER A 437 -23.34 1.10 -2.37
N HIS A 438 -24.63 0.88 -2.61
CA HIS A 438 -25.62 0.51 -1.60
C HIS A 438 -25.48 -0.94 -1.10
N LEU A 439 -24.69 -1.79 -1.77
CA LEU A 439 -24.49 -3.19 -1.37
C LEU A 439 -23.49 -3.27 -0.23
N LYS A 440 -23.95 -3.56 0.98
CA LYS A 440 -23.10 -3.67 2.16
C LYS A 440 -22.37 -5.02 2.17
N ASN A 441 -21.15 -5.03 2.74
CA ASN A 441 -20.31 -6.22 2.90
C ASN A 441 -19.87 -6.89 1.58
N LEU A 442 -19.94 -6.19 0.46
CA LEU A 442 -19.53 -6.68 -0.84
C LEU A 442 -18.19 -6.03 -1.24
N LYS A 443 -17.34 -6.79 -1.93
CA LYS A 443 -16.06 -6.32 -2.46
C LYS A 443 -16.01 -6.54 -3.97
N ILE A 444 -15.81 -5.48 -4.73
CA ILE A 444 -15.74 -5.52 -6.18
C ILE A 444 -14.33 -5.11 -6.64
N GLY A 445 -13.64 -6.01 -7.32
CA GLY A 445 -12.36 -5.75 -7.98
C GLY A 445 -12.58 -5.08 -9.34
N VAL A 446 -11.92 -3.95 -9.61
CA VAL A 446 -11.96 -3.27 -10.93
C VAL A 446 -10.55 -3.08 -11.42
N MET A 447 -10.14 -3.94 -12.39
CA MET A 447 -8.75 -4.08 -12.81
C MET A 447 -8.56 -3.74 -14.27
N GLY A 448 -7.61 -2.85 -14.57
CA GLY A 448 -7.32 -2.38 -15.92
C GLY A 448 -6.76 -3.46 -16.86
N CYS A 449 -6.17 -4.54 -16.33
CA CYS A 449 -5.60 -5.64 -17.14
C CYS A 449 -5.49 -6.93 -16.33
N ILE A 450 -5.29 -8.06 -17.06
CA ILE A 450 -5.15 -9.41 -16.48
C ILE A 450 -3.78 -9.67 -15.83
N VAL A 451 -2.79 -8.80 -16.00
CA VAL A 451 -1.39 -9.08 -15.61
C VAL A 451 -1.27 -9.32 -14.10
N ASN A 452 -1.79 -8.42 -13.30
CA ASN A 452 -1.83 -8.57 -11.84
C ASN A 452 -3.28 -8.66 -11.32
N GLY A 453 -4.26 -8.28 -12.15
CA GLY A 453 -5.64 -8.09 -11.73
C GLY A 453 -6.22 -9.25 -10.92
N PRO A 454 -6.21 -10.50 -11.44
CA PRO A 454 -6.78 -11.64 -10.70
C PRO A 454 -6.09 -11.93 -9.37
N GLY A 455 -4.78 -11.65 -9.25
CA GLY A 455 -4.04 -11.79 -7.99
C GLY A 455 -4.34 -10.67 -6.99
N GLU A 456 -4.29 -9.42 -7.45
CA GLU A 456 -4.46 -8.24 -6.60
C GLU A 456 -5.90 -8.05 -6.11
N MET A 457 -6.89 -8.62 -6.82
CA MET A 457 -8.29 -8.70 -6.37
C MET A 457 -8.63 -10.02 -5.65
N ALA A 458 -7.65 -10.77 -5.15
CA ALA A 458 -7.86 -12.08 -4.54
C ALA A 458 -8.87 -12.07 -3.36
N ASP A 459 -9.03 -10.93 -2.70
CA ASP A 459 -9.99 -10.68 -1.63
C ASP A 459 -11.36 -10.20 -2.13
N ALA A 460 -11.54 -9.95 -3.43
CA ALA A 460 -12.80 -9.49 -3.99
C ALA A 460 -13.81 -10.63 -4.14
N ASP A 461 -15.10 -10.32 -3.91
CA ASP A 461 -16.19 -11.26 -4.16
C ASP A 461 -16.47 -11.36 -5.66
N TYR A 462 -16.36 -10.22 -6.38
CA TYR A 462 -16.51 -10.11 -7.82
C TYR A 462 -15.37 -9.33 -8.45
N GLY A 463 -15.00 -9.69 -9.67
CA GLY A 463 -13.95 -9.01 -10.43
C GLY A 463 -14.40 -8.59 -11.83
N TYR A 464 -14.13 -7.31 -12.16
CA TYR A 464 -14.27 -6.72 -13.49
C TYR A 464 -12.87 -6.44 -14.04
N VAL A 465 -12.40 -7.21 -15.01
CA VAL A 465 -10.99 -7.22 -15.42
C VAL A 465 -10.85 -7.01 -16.93
N GLY A 466 -10.06 -6.01 -17.33
CA GLY A 466 -9.71 -5.77 -18.74
C GLY A 466 -8.92 -6.96 -19.32
N ALA A 467 -9.43 -7.57 -20.38
CA ALA A 467 -8.83 -8.74 -21.04
C ALA A 467 -8.12 -8.36 -22.36
N ALA A 468 -8.73 -7.47 -23.12
CA ALA A 468 -8.21 -6.89 -24.36
C ALA A 468 -8.87 -5.51 -24.55
N PRO A 469 -8.42 -4.67 -25.51
CA PRO A 469 -9.10 -3.41 -25.81
C PRO A 469 -10.59 -3.64 -26.10
N GLY A 470 -11.46 -2.96 -25.33
CA GLY A 470 -12.93 -3.10 -25.44
C GLY A 470 -13.50 -4.45 -24.99
N ARG A 471 -12.73 -5.27 -24.29
CA ARG A 471 -13.15 -6.59 -23.82
C ARG A 471 -12.85 -6.80 -22.34
N ILE A 472 -13.85 -7.31 -21.63
CA ILE A 472 -13.84 -7.53 -20.18
C ILE A 472 -14.01 -9.02 -19.88
N THR A 473 -13.45 -9.44 -18.76
CA THR A 473 -13.65 -10.76 -18.14
C THR A 473 -14.18 -10.57 -16.75
N LEU A 474 -15.23 -11.31 -16.39
CA LEU A 474 -15.81 -11.31 -15.04
C LEU A 474 -15.35 -12.51 -14.22
N TYR A 475 -15.13 -12.26 -12.95
CA TYR A 475 -14.72 -13.24 -11.96
C TYR A 475 -15.70 -13.26 -10.76
N ARG A 476 -15.83 -14.45 -10.16
CA ARG A 476 -16.41 -14.67 -8.81
C ARG A 476 -15.27 -15.12 -7.91
N GLY A 477 -14.85 -14.26 -7.00
CA GLY A 477 -13.60 -14.50 -6.28
C GLY A 477 -12.43 -14.68 -7.23
N ARG A 478 -11.80 -15.86 -7.19
CA ARG A 478 -10.71 -16.25 -8.11
C ARG A 478 -11.19 -17.05 -9.34
N GLU A 479 -12.46 -17.43 -9.37
CA GLU A 479 -13.06 -18.22 -10.44
C GLU A 479 -13.45 -17.32 -11.60
N LEU A 480 -13.00 -17.67 -12.81
CA LEU A 480 -13.41 -17.01 -14.02
C LEU A 480 -14.81 -17.46 -14.42
N VAL A 481 -15.76 -16.52 -14.50
CA VAL A 481 -17.17 -16.80 -14.81
C VAL A 481 -17.48 -16.55 -16.28
N GLU A 482 -17.09 -15.40 -16.82
CA GLU A 482 -17.44 -15.05 -18.20
C GLU A 482 -16.28 -14.28 -18.87
N ARG A 483 -16.01 -14.60 -20.14
CA ARG A 483 -14.89 -14.03 -20.93
C ARG A 483 -15.39 -13.24 -22.11
N ASN A 484 -14.55 -12.30 -22.54
CA ASN A 484 -14.69 -11.61 -23.82
C ASN A 484 -16.00 -10.82 -23.97
N ILE A 485 -16.52 -10.27 -22.88
CA ILE A 485 -17.73 -9.46 -22.86
C ILE A 485 -17.39 -8.10 -23.49
N PRO A 486 -18.25 -7.55 -24.37
CA PRO A 486 -18.11 -6.15 -24.81
C PRO A 486 -18.11 -5.22 -23.61
N GLN A 487 -17.23 -4.22 -23.60
CA GLN A 487 -17.10 -3.30 -22.45
C GLN A 487 -18.42 -2.59 -22.14
N GLU A 488 -19.18 -2.21 -23.16
CA GLU A 488 -20.47 -1.54 -23.05
C GLU A 488 -21.57 -2.38 -22.35
N GLU A 489 -21.45 -3.70 -22.35
CA GLU A 489 -22.40 -4.64 -21.73
C GLU A 489 -21.91 -5.15 -20.36
N ALA A 490 -20.62 -5.03 -20.08
CA ALA A 490 -19.95 -5.75 -18.99
C ALA A 490 -20.44 -5.34 -17.59
N ILE A 491 -20.89 -4.09 -17.37
CA ILE A 491 -21.43 -3.66 -16.09
C ILE A 491 -22.79 -4.33 -15.81
N GLU A 492 -23.65 -4.46 -16.84
CA GLU A 492 -24.94 -5.13 -16.69
C GLU A 492 -24.73 -6.64 -16.42
N HIS A 493 -23.74 -7.27 -17.06
CA HIS A 493 -23.34 -8.65 -16.77
C HIS A 493 -22.83 -8.83 -15.34
N LEU A 494 -22.03 -7.87 -14.82
CA LEU A 494 -21.60 -7.88 -13.43
C LEU A 494 -22.80 -7.81 -12.46
N ILE A 495 -23.77 -6.90 -12.71
CA ILE A 495 -24.98 -6.77 -11.92
C ILE A 495 -25.82 -8.07 -11.98
N ALA A 496 -25.96 -8.65 -13.16
CA ALA A 496 -26.65 -9.92 -13.35
C ALA A 496 -26.00 -11.07 -12.56
N LEU A 497 -24.67 -11.12 -12.54
CA LEU A 497 -23.89 -12.08 -11.75
C LEU A 497 -24.14 -11.90 -10.25
N ILE A 498 -24.08 -10.66 -9.72
CA ILE A 498 -24.34 -10.35 -8.32
C ILE A 498 -25.77 -10.75 -7.93
N LYS A 499 -26.77 -10.46 -8.79
CA LYS A 499 -28.17 -10.86 -8.61
C LYS A 499 -28.36 -12.37 -8.63
N GLY A 500 -27.70 -13.05 -9.58
CA GLY A 500 -27.77 -14.50 -9.71
C GLY A 500 -27.22 -15.25 -8.50
N ASP A 501 -26.26 -14.67 -7.80
CA ASP A 501 -25.67 -15.20 -6.56
C ASP A 501 -26.48 -14.83 -5.29
N GLY A 502 -27.57 -14.05 -5.42
CA GLY A 502 -28.39 -13.61 -4.30
C GLY A 502 -27.76 -12.52 -3.41
N ASN A 503 -26.71 -11.88 -3.87
CA ASN A 503 -25.99 -10.82 -3.14
C ASN A 503 -26.48 -9.40 -3.49
N TRP A 504 -27.55 -9.29 -4.27
CA TRP A 504 -28.16 -8.02 -4.63
C TRP A 504 -29.28 -7.66 -3.66
N VAL A 505 -29.27 -6.42 -3.21
CA VAL A 505 -30.36 -5.76 -2.48
C VAL A 505 -30.75 -4.53 -3.30
N ASP A 506 -32.05 -4.32 -3.53
CA ASP A 506 -32.47 -3.10 -4.24
C ASP A 506 -32.17 -1.87 -3.38
N PRO A 507 -31.73 -0.75 -3.99
CA PRO A 507 -31.49 0.48 -3.24
C PRO A 507 -32.77 0.96 -2.54
N GLU A 508 -32.62 1.42 -1.30
CA GLU A 508 -33.71 2.07 -0.57
C GLU A 508 -34.15 3.33 -1.36
N LYS A 509 -35.47 3.47 -1.54
CA LYS A 509 -36.07 4.57 -2.32
C LYS A 509 -36.01 5.88 -1.56
#